data_4015b77adaac19771c0c4c53aa5049da
#
_entry.id   4015b77adaac19771c0c4c53aa5049da
#
_cell.length_a   1.000
_cell.length_b   1.000
_cell.length_c   1.000
_cell.angle_alpha   90.00
_cell.angle_beta   90.00
_cell.angle_gamma   90.00
#
_symmetry.space_group_name_H-M   'P 1'
#
loop_
_entity.id
_entity.type
_entity.pdbx_description
1 polymer ?
#
loop_
_entity_poly.entity_id
_entity_poly.type
_entity_poly.pdbx_seq_one_letter_code
_entity_poly.pdbx_strand_id
1 'polypeptide(L)'
;FGGGSIGPSALSSFDRGSHIIDILNSLEPDVMGVTKREFSFYEDELSLRSYEAAFPLVASNVIDNRVGRSPDGLHTSVIVEKEELTLGVISVLHERVIEEYQLSDTVITPPQKAIMEESKRLRQQGADIILLHYSYPFPFINTMLNKRIIDVAFITDSRLDEKNMLETTRHPNSMVLTQQGTAVVASFVKNAGWQATSYIEQPLEDIEADAELNEQLIEYEARLKRLLNIQIGEWKIAVSTARKEVRSEENPFVNFVADTIKRYANTEIALINGGSIRGNKQYTAGTPITRQDIVTEMPFRAHVVALDITGAQLIQALEEGLSQYQNLKGGFPHVSGMSYSFDPSAKVLQRVKNVTINGKRIDKSKTYSLATSNFLANGGDGFYALKNTEKRPALSTRPPQISDLVMQAIVNQYDIKPKTDNRIINMAKGG
;
A
#
# COMPACT_ATOMS: atom_id res chain seq x y z
N PHE A 1 -6.85 20.64 2.25
CA PHE A 1 -5.82 19.67 1.84
C PHE A 1 -6.47 18.35 1.42
N GLY A 2 -6.05 17.79 0.26
CA GLY A 2 -6.72 16.62 -0.35
C GLY A 2 -6.25 15.26 0.18
N GLY A 3 -5.51 15.19 1.28
CA GLY A 3 -5.02 13.92 1.85
C GLY A 3 -4.00 13.19 0.98
N GLY A 4 -3.89 11.88 1.17
CA GLY A 4 -2.98 11.02 0.44
C GLY A 4 -1.52 11.07 0.91
N SER A 5 -1.27 11.54 2.12
CA SER A 5 0.05 11.92 2.63
C SER A 5 0.56 11.10 3.81
N ILE A 6 -0.32 10.57 4.69
CA ILE A 6 0.10 9.84 5.91
C ILE A 6 0.97 8.63 5.59
N GLY A 7 0.75 7.99 4.46
CA GLY A 7 1.60 6.89 4.00
C GLY A 7 1.33 6.52 2.55
N PRO A 8 2.16 5.67 2.00
CA PRO A 8 3.40 5.09 2.49
C PRO A 8 4.63 5.96 2.24
N SER A 9 5.49 6.10 3.24
CA SER A 9 6.84 6.65 3.06
C SER A 9 7.84 5.91 3.95
N ALA A 10 9.14 6.10 3.70
CA ALA A 10 10.17 5.49 4.54
C ALA A 10 10.08 5.99 5.99
N LEU A 11 9.84 7.27 6.21
CA LEU A 11 9.72 7.84 7.55
C LEU A 11 8.41 7.42 8.21
N SER A 12 7.29 7.42 7.46
CA SER A 12 6.00 6.96 8.00
C SER A 12 6.02 5.49 8.48
N SER A 13 6.93 4.66 7.96
CA SER A 13 7.08 3.29 8.48
C SER A 13 7.63 3.24 9.92
N PHE A 14 8.28 4.31 10.39
CA PHE A 14 8.79 4.42 11.76
C PHE A 14 7.83 5.16 12.70
N ASP A 15 7.23 6.27 12.23
CA ASP A 15 6.39 7.14 13.07
C ASP A 15 4.91 7.13 12.68
N ARG A 16 4.53 6.25 11.72
CA ARG A 16 3.16 6.04 11.25
C ARG A 16 2.47 7.32 10.77
N GLY A 17 3.27 8.23 10.21
CA GLY A 17 2.81 9.47 9.61
C GLY A 17 2.63 10.64 10.58
N SER A 18 3.11 10.53 11.84
CA SER A 18 3.06 11.63 12.80
C SER A 18 3.79 12.87 12.28
N HIS A 19 4.96 12.71 11.62
CA HIS A 19 5.68 13.84 11.00
C HIS A 19 4.86 14.58 9.94
N ILE A 20 4.00 13.88 9.22
CA ILE A 20 3.12 14.50 8.21
C ILE A 20 2.09 15.41 8.88
N ILE A 21 1.48 14.93 9.98
CA ILE A 21 0.51 15.73 10.74
C ILE A 21 1.19 16.95 11.36
N ASP A 22 2.41 16.78 11.87
CA ASP A 22 3.18 17.88 12.44
C ASP A 22 3.49 18.97 11.40
N ILE A 23 3.96 18.60 10.20
CA ILE A 23 4.17 19.54 9.10
C ILE A 23 2.84 20.19 8.67
N LEU A 24 1.75 19.42 8.58
CA LEU A 24 0.45 19.97 8.23
C LEU A 24 -0.10 20.91 9.31
N ASN A 25 0.17 20.67 10.61
CA ASN A 25 -0.18 21.59 11.67
C ASN A 25 0.52 22.95 11.50
N SER A 26 1.78 22.94 11.06
CA SER A 26 2.50 24.18 10.74
C SER A 26 1.99 24.89 9.47
N LEU A 27 1.34 24.15 8.55
CA LEU A 27 0.71 24.70 7.36
C LEU A 27 -0.74 25.21 7.60
N GLU A 28 -1.32 24.88 8.76
CA GLU A 28 -2.65 25.31 9.20
C GLU A 28 -3.78 25.15 8.14
N PRO A 29 -3.97 23.96 7.53
CA PRO A 29 -5.07 23.79 6.58
C PRO A 29 -6.41 23.88 7.32
N ASP A 30 -7.41 24.49 6.69
CA ASP A 30 -8.76 24.57 7.25
C ASP A 30 -9.43 23.20 7.40
N VAL A 31 -9.07 22.25 6.51
CA VAL A 31 -9.63 20.90 6.48
C VAL A 31 -8.75 19.95 5.68
N MET A 32 -8.75 18.68 6.05
CA MET A 32 -8.12 17.60 5.29
C MET A 32 -9.16 16.56 4.87
N GLY A 33 -9.20 16.25 3.58
CA GLY A 33 -9.96 15.10 3.05
C GLY A 33 -9.19 13.80 3.28
N VAL A 34 -9.89 12.75 3.73
CA VAL A 34 -9.30 11.43 3.91
C VAL A 34 -9.35 10.65 2.61
N THR A 35 -8.22 10.05 2.21
CA THR A 35 -8.11 9.12 1.09
C THR A 35 -7.75 7.71 1.59
N LYS A 36 -7.56 6.77 0.69
CA LYS A 36 -7.13 5.42 1.06
C LYS A 36 -5.75 5.38 1.74
N ARG A 37 -4.86 6.32 1.44
CA ARG A 37 -3.50 6.35 1.97
C ARG A 37 -3.44 6.68 3.46
N GLU A 38 -4.45 7.35 3.98
CA GLU A 38 -4.56 7.63 5.41
C GLU A 38 -4.80 6.34 6.22
N PHE A 39 -5.32 5.28 5.60
CA PHE A 39 -5.45 3.94 6.20
C PHE A 39 -4.18 3.09 6.12
N SER A 40 -3.06 3.67 5.72
CA SER A 40 -1.78 2.93 5.58
C SER A 40 -1.32 2.22 6.85
N PHE A 41 -1.78 2.65 8.01
CA PHE A 41 -1.46 2.06 9.31
C PHE A 41 -2.70 1.64 10.07
N TYR A 42 -3.79 1.32 9.35
CA TYR A 42 -5.10 0.90 9.85
C TYR A 42 -5.90 2.01 10.55
N GLU A 43 -7.11 1.67 10.96
CA GLU A 43 -8.14 2.57 11.44
C GLU A 43 -7.75 3.30 12.74
N ASP A 44 -7.22 2.55 13.70
CA ASP A 44 -6.86 3.12 15.01
C ASP A 44 -5.72 4.13 14.91
N GLU A 45 -4.77 3.89 14.00
CA GLU A 45 -3.68 4.84 13.78
C GLU A 45 -4.20 6.11 13.10
N LEU A 46 -5.13 5.99 12.15
CA LEU A 46 -5.78 7.15 11.55
C LEU A 46 -6.54 7.97 12.62
N SER A 47 -7.23 7.30 13.54
CA SER A 47 -7.86 7.98 14.68
C SER A 47 -6.83 8.70 15.55
N LEU A 48 -5.68 8.09 15.85
CA LEU A 48 -4.61 8.78 16.58
C LEU A 48 -4.07 10.00 15.83
N ARG A 49 -3.84 9.88 14.52
CA ARG A 49 -3.41 11.01 13.69
C ARG A 49 -4.43 12.14 13.67
N SER A 50 -5.73 11.82 13.68
CA SER A 50 -6.77 12.84 13.71
C SER A 50 -6.81 13.63 15.03
N TYR A 51 -6.43 13.03 16.15
CA TYR A 51 -6.30 13.73 17.44
C TYR A 51 -5.02 14.59 17.53
N GLU A 52 -3.98 14.24 16.78
CA GLU A 52 -2.75 15.06 16.69
C GLU A 52 -2.91 16.25 15.76
N ALA A 53 -3.86 16.20 14.82
CA ALA A 53 -4.12 17.25 13.86
C ALA A 53 -4.83 18.44 14.52
N ALA A 54 -4.32 19.65 14.28
CA ALA A 54 -4.95 20.91 14.68
C ALA A 54 -6.12 21.32 13.76
N PHE A 55 -6.45 20.50 12.78
CA PHE A 55 -7.49 20.71 11.78
C PHE A 55 -8.34 19.45 11.62
N PRO A 56 -9.62 19.58 11.17
CA PRO A 56 -10.50 18.43 11.02
C PRO A 56 -10.12 17.55 9.82
N LEU A 57 -10.15 16.23 10.03
CA LEU A 57 -10.08 15.21 8.99
C LEU A 57 -11.50 14.77 8.62
N VAL A 58 -11.85 14.81 7.33
CA VAL A 58 -13.21 14.52 6.84
C VAL A 58 -13.24 13.19 6.08
N ALA A 59 -14.16 12.30 6.51
CA ALA A 59 -14.43 11.00 5.89
C ALA A 59 -15.94 10.69 5.98
N SER A 60 -16.72 11.16 5.00
CA SER A 60 -18.18 11.27 5.09
C SER A 60 -18.91 9.93 5.03
N ASN A 61 -18.29 8.90 4.45
CA ASN A 61 -18.92 7.59 4.24
C ASN A 61 -18.17 6.44 4.91
N VAL A 62 -17.37 6.75 5.92
CA VAL A 62 -16.61 5.77 6.70
C VAL A 62 -17.31 5.50 8.02
N ILE A 63 -17.55 4.24 8.32
CA ILE A 63 -18.17 3.77 9.57
C ILE A 63 -17.23 2.77 10.23
N ASP A 64 -16.94 2.97 11.49
CA ASP A 64 -16.31 1.98 12.35
C ASP A 64 -17.37 0.93 12.75
N ASN A 65 -17.20 -0.29 12.27
CA ASN A 65 -18.15 -1.37 12.48
C ASN A 65 -18.26 -1.81 13.95
N ARG A 66 -17.25 -1.51 14.76
CA ARG A 66 -17.24 -1.82 16.21
C ARG A 66 -18.24 -0.98 16.98
N VAL A 67 -18.46 0.25 16.54
CA VAL A 67 -19.33 1.24 17.23
C VAL A 67 -20.51 1.73 16.39
N GLY A 68 -20.56 1.40 15.08
CA GLY A 68 -21.66 1.73 14.19
C GLY A 68 -21.77 3.22 13.82
N ARG A 69 -20.68 3.99 13.96
CA ARG A 69 -20.61 5.42 13.66
C ARG A 69 -19.27 5.77 13.01
N SER A 70 -19.08 7.03 12.63
CA SER A 70 -17.78 7.52 12.13
C SER A 70 -16.66 7.16 13.12
N PRO A 71 -15.47 6.77 12.64
CA PRO A 71 -14.31 6.53 13.50
C PRO A 71 -14.02 7.75 14.38
N ASP A 72 -13.53 7.49 15.58
CA ASP A 72 -13.20 8.56 16.53
C ASP A 72 -12.16 9.52 15.94
N GLY A 73 -12.37 10.82 16.13
CA GLY A 73 -11.54 11.89 15.59
C GLY A 73 -11.81 12.26 14.12
N LEU A 74 -12.59 11.46 13.37
CA LEU A 74 -12.99 11.79 12.00
C LEU A 74 -14.37 12.46 11.97
N HIS A 75 -14.51 13.41 11.05
CA HIS A 75 -15.76 14.15 10.83
C HIS A 75 -16.47 13.62 9.58
N THR A 76 -17.79 13.51 9.62
CA THR A 76 -18.58 13.18 8.42
C THR A 76 -18.66 14.34 7.44
N SER A 77 -18.65 15.55 7.93
CA SER A 77 -18.48 16.79 7.16
C SER A 77 -18.14 17.94 8.11
N VAL A 78 -17.65 19.04 7.58
CA VAL A 78 -17.20 20.21 8.34
C VAL A 78 -17.75 21.47 7.69
N ILE A 79 -18.05 22.49 8.51
CA ILE A 79 -18.29 23.86 8.07
C ILE A 79 -17.02 24.66 8.30
N VAL A 80 -16.59 25.37 7.26
CA VAL A 80 -15.48 26.33 7.30
C VAL A 80 -16.06 27.72 7.05
N GLU A 81 -15.91 28.60 8.01
CA GLU A 81 -16.35 30.00 7.91
C GLU A 81 -15.18 30.88 7.44
N LYS A 82 -15.36 31.62 6.37
CA LYS A 82 -14.38 32.56 5.83
C LYS A 82 -15.08 33.85 5.45
N GLU A 83 -14.80 34.90 6.23
CA GLU A 83 -15.42 36.24 6.03
C GLU A 83 -16.95 36.15 5.93
N GLU A 84 -17.50 36.39 4.72
CA GLU A 84 -18.95 36.36 4.45
C GLU A 84 -19.44 35.04 3.84
N LEU A 85 -18.55 33.98 3.77
CA LEU A 85 -18.87 32.71 3.13
C LEU A 85 -18.77 31.54 4.12
N THR A 86 -19.75 30.66 4.02
CA THR A 86 -19.82 29.43 4.77
C THR A 86 -19.67 28.23 3.83
N LEU A 87 -18.54 27.51 3.94
CA LEU A 87 -18.25 26.34 3.12
C LEU A 87 -18.56 25.07 3.87
N GLY A 88 -19.37 24.20 3.27
CA GLY A 88 -19.54 22.83 3.74
C GLY A 88 -18.59 21.89 3.00
N VAL A 89 -17.82 21.11 3.70
CA VAL A 89 -16.84 20.17 3.11
C VAL A 89 -17.24 18.72 3.36
N ILE A 90 -17.27 17.94 2.28
CA ILE A 90 -17.56 16.51 2.24
C ILE A 90 -16.36 15.79 1.62
N SER A 91 -15.96 14.64 2.16
CA SER A 91 -14.94 13.79 1.55
C SER A 91 -15.39 12.33 1.55
N VAL A 92 -15.37 11.68 0.38
CA VAL A 92 -15.84 10.30 0.24
C VAL A 92 -14.78 9.36 -0.34
N LEU A 93 -14.82 8.12 0.16
CA LEU A 93 -13.97 7.03 -0.27
C LEU A 93 -14.74 6.02 -1.11
N HIS A 94 -14.00 5.25 -1.90
CA HIS A 94 -14.52 4.10 -2.63
C HIS A 94 -14.34 2.81 -1.80
N GLU A 95 -15.29 1.88 -1.89
CA GLU A 95 -15.29 0.61 -1.12
C GLU A 95 -14.02 -0.25 -1.32
N ARG A 96 -13.32 -0.10 -2.46
CA ARG A 96 -12.04 -0.78 -2.72
C ARG A 96 -10.98 -0.56 -1.65
N VAL A 97 -11.09 0.50 -0.87
CA VAL A 97 -10.18 0.79 0.24
C VAL A 97 -10.15 -0.36 1.25
N ILE A 98 -11.29 -0.99 1.50
CA ILE A 98 -11.39 -2.16 2.39
C ILE A 98 -10.47 -3.28 1.94
N GLU A 99 -10.55 -3.66 0.66
CA GLU A 99 -9.75 -4.76 0.10
C GLU A 99 -8.27 -4.36 -0.06
N GLU A 100 -8.00 -3.15 -0.58
CA GLU A 100 -6.64 -2.66 -0.83
C GLU A 100 -5.81 -2.52 0.45
N TYR A 101 -6.42 -2.12 1.56
CA TYR A 101 -5.77 -1.89 2.86
C TYR A 101 -6.11 -2.96 3.92
N GLN A 102 -6.90 -3.98 3.53
CA GLN A 102 -7.30 -5.10 4.40
C GLN A 102 -7.92 -4.63 5.73
N LEU A 103 -8.83 -3.66 5.62
CA LEU A 103 -9.51 -3.10 6.78
C LEU A 103 -10.55 -4.10 7.30
N SER A 104 -10.53 -4.40 8.61
CA SER A 104 -11.41 -5.37 9.24
C SER A 104 -12.59 -4.71 9.96
N ASP A 105 -12.38 -3.52 10.48
CA ASP A 105 -13.31 -2.82 11.34
C ASP A 105 -13.99 -1.63 10.66
N THR A 106 -13.76 -1.44 9.36
CA THR A 106 -14.27 -0.33 8.57
C THR A 106 -15.35 -0.79 7.58
N VAL A 107 -16.43 -0.03 7.50
CA VAL A 107 -17.44 -0.13 6.45
C VAL A 107 -17.46 1.17 5.66
N ILE A 108 -17.41 1.08 4.33
CA ILE A 108 -17.61 2.21 3.43
C ILE A 108 -19.04 2.18 2.91
N THR A 109 -19.83 3.16 3.34
CA THR A 109 -21.21 3.29 2.87
C THR A 109 -21.26 3.84 1.44
N PRO A 110 -22.37 3.64 0.68
CA PRO A 110 -22.46 4.12 -0.70
C PRO A 110 -22.17 5.62 -0.81
N PRO A 111 -21.14 6.04 -1.57
CA PRO A 111 -20.71 7.45 -1.62
C PRO A 111 -21.82 8.40 -2.05
N GLN A 112 -22.66 7.98 -3.03
CA GLN A 112 -23.78 8.80 -3.51
C GLN A 112 -24.76 9.15 -2.40
N LYS A 113 -25.10 8.17 -1.54
CA LYS A 113 -26.02 8.37 -0.42
C LYS A 113 -25.41 9.33 0.61
N ALA A 114 -24.16 9.09 1.00
CA ALA A 114 -23.46 9.95 1.96
C ALA A 114 -23.37 11.40 1.51
N ILE A 115 -23.04 11.64 0.23
CA ILE A 115 -22.99 12.99 -0.34
C ILE A 115 -24.37 13.68 -0.24
N MET A 116 -25.45 12.97 -0.58
CA MET A 116 -26.80 13.55 -0.53
C MET A 116 -27.22 13.90 0.90
N GLU A 117 -26.95 13.03 1.85
CA GLU A 117 -27.31 13.23 3.26
C GLU A 117 -26.49 14.38 3.88
N GLU A 118 -25.17 14.38 3.69
CA GLU A 118 -24.29 15.41 4.22
C GLU A 118 -24.52 16.78 3.55
N SER A 119 -24.72 16.82 2.24
CA SER A 119 -25.08 18.09 1.54
C SER A 119 -26.36 18.69 2.09
N LYS A 120 -27.39 17.87 2.31
CA LYS A 120 -28.64 18.34 2.91
C LYS A 120 -28.41 18.89 4.31
N ARG A 121 -27.64 18.19 5.14
CA ARG A 121 -27.32 18.60 6.50
C ARG A 121 -26.56 19.93 6.54
N LEU A 122 -25.51 20.05 5.71
CA LEU A 122 -24.71 21.27 5.61
C LEU A 122 -25.53 22.48 5.14
N ARG A 123 -26.42 22.29 4.14
CA ARG A 123 -27.34 23.36 3.70
C ARG A 123 -28.29 23.81 4.83
N GLN A 124 -28.80 22.88 5.62
CA GLN A 124 -29.64 23.22 6.81
C GLN A 124 -28.87 23.98 7.88
N GLN A 125 -27.54 23.77 7.94
CA GLN A 125 -26.64 24.50 8.84
C GLN A 125 -26.15 25.83 8.27
N GLY A 126 -26.61 26.23 7.07
CA GLY A 126 -26.30 27.52 6.48
C GLY A 126 -25.13 27.53 5.49
N ALA A 127 -24.63 26.39 5.04
CA ALA A 127 -23.54 26.35 4.07
C ALA A 127 -23.94 26.99 2.74
N ASP A 128 -23.22 28.04 2.31
CA ASP A 128 -23.36 28.71 1.03
C ASP A 128 -22.84 27.88 -0.13
N ILE A 129 -21.72 27.18 0.08
CA ILE A 129 -21.03 26.34 -0.90
C ILE A 129 -20.84 24.95 -0.31
N ILE A 130 -21.14 23.91 -1.10
CA ILE A 130 -20.79 22.53 -0.78
C ILE A 130 -19.64 22.09 -1.65
N LEU A 131 -18.49 21.83 -1.04
CA LEU A 131 -17.30 21.30 -1.66
C LEU A 131 -17.21 19.78 -1.40
N LEU A 132 -17.13 19.01 -2.47
CA LEU A 132 -16.86 17.58 -2.41
C LEU A 132 -15.40 17.30 -2.76
N HIS A 133 -14.70 16.60 -1.87
CA HIS A 133 -13.42 15.95 -2.14
C HIS A 133 -13.60 14.44 -2.35
N TYR A 134 -12.87 13.87 -3.30
CA TYR A 134 -12.84 12.42 -3.56
C TYR A 134 -11.55 12.03 -4.26
N SER A 135 -11.16 10.76 -4.15
CA SER A 135 -9.91 10.23 -4.72
C SER A 135 -10.10 9.07 -5.70
N TYR A 136 -11.34 8.82 -6.12
CA TYR A 136 -11.70 7.80 -7.10
C TYR A 136 -12.84 8.31 -7.99
N PRO A 137 -12.76 8.18 -9.33
CA PRO A 137 -13.77 8.72 -10.23
C PRO A 137 -15.12 8.02 -10.04
N PHE A 138 -16.16 8.83 -9.82
CA PHE A 138 -17.54 8.37 -9.72
C PHE A 138 -18.38 8.94 -10.86
N PRO A 139 -19.13 8.11 -11.61
CA PRO A 139 -19.90 8.57 -12.79
C PRO A 139 -21.06 9.52 -12.47
N PHE A 140 -21.49 9.57 -11.21
CA PHE A 140 -22.63 10.39 -10.78
C PHE A 140 -22.27 11.84 -10.38
N ILE A 141 -20.98 12.20 -10.27
CA ILE A 141 -20.56 13.52 -9.77
C ILE A 141 -21.12 14.67 -10.62
N ASN A 142 -20.99 14.58 -11.96
CA ASN A 142 -21.53 15.59 -12.86
C ASN A 142 -23.06 15.78 -12.71
N THR A 143 -23.78 14.70 -12.43
CA THR A 143 -25.23 14.77 -12.16
C THR A 143 -25.51 15.51 -10.85
N MET A 144 -24.70 15.32 -9.82
CA MET A 144 -24.84 16.01 -8.53
C MET A 144 -24.54 17.50 -8.65
N LEU A 145 -23.51 17.88 -9.41
CA LEU A 145 -23.20 19.27 -9.73
C LEU A 145 -24.35 19.94 -10.51
N ASN A 146 -24.85 19.28 -11.57
CA ASN A 146 -25.98 19.81 -12.35
C ASN A 146 -27.26 19.98 -11.51
N LYS A 147 -27.51 19.11 -10.55
CA LYS A 147 -28.64 19.18 -9.62
C LYS A 147 -28.38 20.10 -8.42
N ARG A 148 -27.22 20.72 -8.32
CA ARG A 148 -26.79 21.57 -7.20
C ARG A 148 -26.88 20.88 -5.83
N ILE A 149 -26.71 19.58 -5.80
CA ILE A 149 -26.53 18.84 -4.54
C ILE A 149 -25.18 19.23 -3.93
N ILE A 150 -24.15 19.33 -4.75
CA ILE A 150 -22.85 19.92 -4.47
C ILE A 150 -22.59 21.06 -5.44
N ASP A 151 -21.73 22.01 -5.08
CA ASP A 151 -21.40 23.16 -5.94
C ASP A 151 -20.05 23.00 -6.62
N VAL A 152 -19.09 22.35 -5.93
CA VAL A 152 -17.70 22.17 -6.38
C VAL A 152 -17.26 20.75 -6.07
N ALA A 153 -16.50 20.16 -6.97
CA ALA A 153 -15.91 18.84 -6.77
C ALA A 153 -14.42 18.85 -7.09
N PHE A 154 -13.60 18.30 -6.19
CA PHE A 154 -12.17 18.10 -6.35
C PHE A 154 -11.83 16.62 -6.31
N ILE A 155 -11.11 16.13 -7.32
CA ILE A 155 -10.53 14.80 -7.31
C ILE A 155 -9.00 14.88 -7.20
N THR A 156 -8.43 14.07 -6.32
CA THR A 156 -6.98 13.99 -6.08
C THR A 156 -6.41 12.63 -6.48
N ASP A 157 -6.67 12.15 -7.69
CA ASP A 157 -6.09 10.91 -8.20
C ASP A 157 -5.21 11.17 -9.43
N SER A 158 -3.89 11.11 -9.24
CA SER A 158 -2.88 11.27 -10.30
C SER A 158 -2.82 10.10 -11.29
N ARG A 159 -3.63 9.05 -11.12
CA ARG A 159 -3.66 7.85 -11.98
C ARG A 159 -4.87 7.78 -12.88
N LEU A 160 -5.59 8.90 -13.04
CA LEU A 160 -6.70 8.98 -13.98
C LEU A 160 -6.18 8.80 -15.42
N ASP A 161 -6.75 7.85 -16.14
CA ASP A 161 -6.55 7.76 -17.59
C ASP A 161 -7.30 8.90 -18.30
N GLU A 162 -6.96 9.16 -19.57
CA GLU A 162 -7.57 10.24 -20.36
C GLU A 162 -9.09 10.16 -20.38
N LYS A 163 -9.66 8.97 -20.43
CA LYS A 163 -11.12 8.79 -20.50
C LYS A 163 -11.79 9.21 -19.19
N ASN A 164 -11.27 8.73 -18.06
CA ASN A 164 -11.79 9.08 -16.75
C ASN A 164 -11.57 10.56 -16.44
N MET A 165 -10.47 11.15 -16.90
CA MET A 165 -10.19 12.57 -16.78
C MET A 165 -11.18 13.41 -17.56
N LEU A 166 -11.46 13.07 -18.82
CA LEU A 166 -12.46 13.76 -19.67
C LEU A 166 -13.88 13.64 -19.08
N GLU A 167 -14.26 12.50 -18.54
CA GLU A 167 -15.55 12.34 -17.88
C GLU A 167 -15.65 13.17 -16.59
N THR A 168 -14.59 13.23 -15.81
CA THR A 168 -14.53 13.97 -14.54
C THR A 168 -14.58 15.47 -14.78
N THR A 169 -13.88 15.99 -15.78
CA THR A 169 -13.80 17.43 -16.09
C THR A 169 -14.94 17.96 -16.97
N ARG A 170 -15.96 17.16 -17.23
CA ARG A 170 -17.12 17.57 -18.05
C ARG A 170 -17.89 18.76 -17.50
N HIS A 171 -17.92 18.90 -16.18
CA HIS A 171 -18.60 20.02 -15.52
C HIS A 171 -17.56 21.09 -15.14
N PRO A 172 -17.78 22.38 -15.39
CA PRO A 172 -16.81 23.45 -15.10
C PRO A 172 -16.42 23.54 -13.61
N ASN A 173 -17.29 23.11 -12.70
CA ASN A 173 -17.02 23.08 -11.27
C ASN A 173 -16.42 21.75 -10.78
N SER A 174 -15.97 20.88 -11.69
CA SER A 174 -15.25 19.66 -11.36
C SER A 174 -13.77 19.82 -11.71
N MET A 175 -12.89 19.67 -10.73
CA MET A 175 -11.47 19.96 -10.83
C MET A 175 -10.66 18.73 -10.50
N VAL A 176 -9.53 18.60 -11.19
CA VAL A 176 -8.62 17.46 -11.04
C VAL A 176 -7.24 17.98 -10.66
N LEU A 177 -6.65 17.44 -9.61
CA LEU A 177 -5.23 17.62 -9.33
C LEU A 177 -4.48 16.51 -10.05
N THR A 178 -3.79 16.85 -11.15
CA THR A 178 -3.16 15.87 -12.05
C THR A 178 -1.71 15.56 -11.71
N GLN A 179 -0.99 16.48 -11.07
CA GLN A 179 0.44 16.40 -10.82
C GLN A 179 0.76 16.50 -9.33
N GLN A 180 1.73 15.69 -8.89
CA GLN A 180 2.34 15.87 -7.57
C GLN A 180 3.17 17.15 -7.55
N GLY A 181 3.24 17.83 -6.41
CA GLY A 181 3.98 19.08 -6.28
C GLY A 181 3.26 20.28 -6.92
N THR A 182 1.93 20.19 -7.08
CA THR A 182 1.09 21.31 -7.52
C THR A 182 -0.01 21.61 -6.52
N ALA A 183 -0.45 22.87 -6.48
CA ALA A 183 -1.64 23.31 -5.78
C ALA A 183 -2.73 23.73 -6.80
N VAL A 184 -3.98 23.51 -6.46
CA VAL A 184 -5.10 24.01 -7.26
C VAL A 184 -5.60 25.32 -6.68
N VAL A 185 -5.67 26.35 -7.53
CA VAL A 185 -6.30 27.62 -7.21
C VAL A 185 -7.51 27.78 -8.12
N ALA A 186 -8.69 27.92 -7.52
CA ALA A 186 -9.93 28.08 -8.27
C ALA A 186 -10.71 29.28 -7.76
N SER A 187 -11.26 30.07 -8.69
CA SER A 187 -12.12 31.23 -8.41
C SER A 187 -13.56 30.96 -8.81
N PHE A 188 -14.50 31.42 -8.01
CA PHE A 188 -15.91 31.19 -8.23
C PHE A 188 -16.68 32.49 -8.14
N VAL A 189 -17.77 32.62 -8.93
CA VAL A 189 -18.76 33.68 -8.81
C VAL A 189 -20.14 33.09 -8.54
N LYS A 190 -20.93 33.79 -7.75
CA LYS A 190 -22.32 33.42 -7.43
C LYS A 190 -23.27 34.21 -8.37
N ASN A 191 -23.88 33.48 -9.29
CA ASN A 191 -24.98 34.02 -10.15
C ASN A 191 -26.28 33.28 -9.78
N ALA A 192 -26.87 32.54 -10.72
CA ALA A 192 -27.97 31.62 -10.41
C ALA A 192 -27.50 30.37 -9.59
N GLY A 193 -26.23 30.21 -9.37
CA GLY A 193 -25.50 29.19 -8.60
C GLY A 193 -24.01 29.51 -8.67
N TRP A 194 -23.18 28.75 -7.96
CA TRP A 194 -21.75 28.92 -8.01
C TRP A 194 -21.17 28.41 -9.34
N GLN A 195 -20.32 29.21 -9.97
CA GLN A 195 -19.65 28.90 -11.24
C GLN A 195 -18.16 29.18 -11.14
N ALA A 196 -17.35 28.23 -11.54
CA ALA A 196 -15.91 28.42 -11.66
C ALA A 196 -15.61 29.41 -12.78
N THR A 197 -14.83 30.44 -12.51
CA THR A 197 -14.38 31.47 -13.46
C THR A 197 -12.92 31.30 -13.84
N SER A 198 -12.12 30.70 -12.97
CA SER A 198 -10.74 30.28 -13.26
C SER A 198 -10.38 29.03 -12.49
N TYR A 199 -9.42 28.31 -13.07
CA TYR A 199 -8.82 27.12 -12.50
C TYR A 199 -7.36 27.06 -12.95
N ILE A 200 -6.46 27.02 -11.99
CA ILE A 200 -5.02 26.99 -12.25
C ILE A 200 -4.40 25.88 -11.39
N GLU A 201 -3.61 25.02 -12.01
CA GLU A 201 -2.67 24.16 -11.29
C GLU A 201 -1.34 24.94 -11.15
N GLN A 202 -1.02 25.34 -9.95
CA GLN A 202 0.19 26.07 -9.62
C GLN A 202 1.30 25.10 -9.24
N PRO A 203 2.40 24.98 -10.04
CA PRO A 203 3.58 24.24 -9.62
C PRO A 203 4.18 24.85 -8.34
N LEU A 204 4.54 23.98 -7.39
CA LEU A 204 5.13 24.42 -6.12
C LEU A 204 6.66 24.50 -6.18
N GLU A 205 7.30 23.88 -7.19
CA GLU A 205 8.76 23.86 -7.36
C GLU A 205 9.38 25.26 -7.58
N ASP A 206 8.58 26.19 -8.15
CA ASP A 206 9.01 27.57 -8.42
C ASP A 206 8.70 28.54 -7.26
N ILE A 207 8.10 28.05 -6.19
CA ILE A 207 7.75 28.85 -5.00
C ILE A 207 8.86 28.71 -3.97
N GLU A 208 9.33 29.84 -3.44
CA GLU A 208 10.30 29.84 -2.37
C GLU A 208 9.73 29.11 -1.14
N ALA A 209 10.49 28.14 -0.63
CA ALA A 209 10.09 27.38 0.53
C ALA A 209 10.06 28.26 1.77
N ASP A 210 9.04 28.09 2.59
CA ASP A 210 9.01 28.69 3.92
C ASP A 210 10.21 28.21 4.74
N ALA A 211 10.93 29.15 5.37
CA ALA A 211 12.21 28.85 6.04
C ALA A 211 12.03 27.95 7.26
N GLU A 212 10.96 28.14 8.04
CA GLU A 212 10.67 27.37 9.25
C GLU A 212 10.24 25.94 8.90
N LEU A 213 9.36 25.80 7.91
CA LEU A 213 8.96 24.49 7.40
C LEU A 213 10.12 23.72 6.75
N ASN A 214 11.00 24.42 6.05
CA ASN A 214 12.18 23.80 5.47
C ASN A 214 13.16 23.29 6.54
N GLU A 215 13.36 24.04 7.64
CA GLU A 215 14.17 23.60 8.78
C GLU A 215 13.55 22.36 9.44
N GLN A 216 12.23 22.36 9.67
CA GLN A 216 11.50 21.20 10.19
C GLN A 216 11.67 19.96 9.28
N LEU A 217 11.58 20.12 7.96
CA LEU A 217 11.80 19.03 7.00
C LEU A 217 13.22 18.46 7.09
N ILE A 218 14.24 19.34 7.17
CA ILE A 218 15.65 18.93 7.31
C ILE A 218 15.86 18.11 8.59
N GLU A 219 15.21 18.47 9.69
CA GLU A 219 15.28 17.69 10.93
C GLU A 219 14.66 16.29 10.77
N TYR A 220 13.52 16.18 10.10
CA TYR A 220 12.89 14.90 9.80
C TYR A 220 13.75 14.03 8.88
N GLU A 221 14.36 14.60 7.85
CA GLU A 221 15.28 13.89 6.97
C GLU A 221 16.53 13.39 7.72
N ALA A 222 17.09 14.22 8.59
CA ALA A 222 18.23 13.84 9.44
C ALA A 222 17.85 12.70 10.41
N ARG A 223 16.63 12.76 10.98
CA ARG A 223 16.09 11.69 11.82
C ARG A 223 15.91 10.39 11.03
N LEU A 224 15.31 10.46 9.84
CA LEU A 224 15.15 9.31 8.96
C LEU A 224 16.48 8.67 8.62
N LYS A 225 17.47 9.48 8.23
CA LYS A 225 18.83 9.01 7.92
C LYS A 225 19.48 8.30 9.11
N ARG A 226 19.34 8.84 10.34
CA ARG A 226 19.82 8.15 11.54
C ARG A 226 19.12 6.81 11.77
N LEU A 227 17.79 6.75 11.63
CA LEU A 227 17.01 5.52 11.81
C LEU A 227 17.36 4.44 10.79
N LEU A 228 17.54 4.83 9.53
CA LEU A 228 17.87 3.93 8.43
C LEU A 228 19.31 3.39 8.52
N ASN A 229 20.25 4.19 9.01
CA ASN A 229 21.65 3.80 9.16
C ASN A 229 21.95 2.94 10.41
N ILE A 230 20.93 2.62 11.23
CA ILE A 230 21.12 1.71 12.36
C ILE A 230 21.54 0.34 11.83
N GLN A 231 22.73 -0.11 12.23
CA GLN A 231 23.20 -1.47 11.99
C GLN A 231 22.33 -2.46 12.78
N ILE A 232 21.81 -3.48 12.10
CA ILE A 232 20.95 -4.50 12.68
C ILE A 232 21.57 -5.91 12.64
N GLY A 233 22.69 -6.06 11.92
CA GLY A 233 23.40 -7.32 11.82
C GLY A 233 24.64 -7.21 10.94
N GLU A 234 25.19 -8.36 10.55
CA GLU A 234 26.36 -8.46 9.68
C GLU A 234 26.26 -9.67 8.75
N TRP A 235 26.59 -9.47 7.47
CA TRP A 235 26.73 -10.57 6.53
C TRP A 235 28.03 -11.35 6.81
N LYS A 236 27.93 -12.59 7.26
CA LYS A 236 29.12 -13.43 7.48
C LYS A 236 29.58 -14.19 6.24
N ILE A 237 28.82 -14.10 5.17
CA ILE A 237 29.15 -14.63 3.83
C ILE A 237 28.83 -13.58 2.79
N ALA A 238 29.38 -13.74 1.59
CA ALA A 238 28.96 -12.91 0.45
C ALA A 238 27.53 -13.28 0.04
N VAL A 239 26.71 -12.26 -0.20
CA VAL A 239 25.31 -12.38 -0.59
C VAL A 239 25.04 -11.48 -1.80
N SER A 240 24.39 -12.01 -2.81
CA SER A 240 23.95 -11.27 -3.97
C SER A 240 22.42 -11.21 -4.01
N THR A 241 21.86 -10.03 -4.24
CA THR A 241 20.44 -9.81 -4.54
C THR A 241 20.24 -9.35 -5.98
N ALA A 242 21.24 -9.63 -6.84
CA ALA A 242 21.19 -9.29 -8.25
C ALA A 242 19.90 -9.79 -8.91
N ARG A 243 19.22 -8.92 -9.65
CA ARG A 243 17.92 -9.20 -10.26
C ARG A 243 17.89 -10.52 -11.04
N LYS A 244 18.96 -10.83 -11.75
CA LYS A 244 19.08 -12.08 -12.52
C LYS A 244 19.02 -13.29 -11.59
N GLU A 245 19.80 -13.28 -10.51
CA GLU A 245 19.92 -14.39 -9.57
C GLU A 245 18.61 -14.65 -8.83
N VAL A 246 18.03 -13.61 -8.18
CA VAL A 246 16.77 -13.75 -7.43
C VAL A 246 15.57 -14.14 -8.31
N ARG A 247 15.69 -14.06 -9.66
CA ARG A 247 14.60 -14.39 -10.59
C ARG A 247 14.86 -15.62 -11.45
N SER A 248 15.94 -16.34 -11.23
CA SER A 248 16.27 -17.50 -12.06
C SER A 248 16.88 -18.69 -11.34
N GLU A 249 17.27 -18.53 -10.08
CA GLU A 249 17.91 -19.58 -9.31
C GLU A 249 17.68 -19.44 -7.81
N GLU A 250 18.01 -20.48 -7.07
CA GLU A 250 17.95 -20.45 -5.62
C GLU A 250 18.88 -19.34 -5.09
N ASN A 251 18.35 -18.50 -4.20
CA ASN A 251 19.09 -17.39 -3.64
C ASN A 251 19.11 -17.45 -2.10
N PRO A 252 20.28 -17.32 -1.47
CA PRO A 252 20.41 -17.49 -0.02
C PRO A 252 19.63 -16.44 0.77
N PHE A 253 19.59 -15.17 0.31
CA PHE A 253 18.81 -14.13 1.00
C PHE A 253 17.32 -14.42 0.91
N VAL A 254 16.83 -14.83 -0.26
CA VAL A 254 15.39 -15.13 -0.43
C VAL A 254 15.00 -16.40 0.34
N ASN A 255 15.90 -17.37 0.47
CA ASN A 255 15.73 -18.51 1.38
C ASN A 255 15.54 -18.05 2.82
N PHE A 256 16.36 -17.10 3.30
CA PHE A 256 16.25 -16.53 4.65
C PHE A 256 14.89 -15.82 4.84
N VAL A 257 14.42 -15.09 3.84
CA VAL A 257 13.07 -14.45 3.87
C VAL A 257 11.98 -15.52 3.94
N ALA A 258 12.02 -16.54 3.08
CA ALA A 258 11.04 -17.62 3.05
C ALA A 258 11.01 -18.40 4.38
N ASP A 259 12.18 -18.67 4.98
CA ASP A 259 12.29 -19.32 6.30
C ASP A 259 11.70 -18.44 7.41
N THR A 260 11.88 -17.14 7.32
CA THR A 260 11.36 -16.16 8.29
C THR A 260 9.84 -16.13 8.26
N ILE A 261 9.21 -16.01 7.08
CA ILE A 261 7.73 -15.99 6.98
C ILE A 261 7.12 -17.34 7.35
N LYS A 262 7.77 -18.46 7.01
CA LYS A 262 7.34 -19.81 7.42
C LYS A 262 7.31 -19.94 8.94
N ARG A 263 8.36 -19.48 9.62
CA ARG A 263 8.47 -19.53 11.08
C ARG A 263 7.43 -18.66 11.75
N TYR A 264 7.25 -17.42 11.25
CA TYR A 264 6.24 -16.51 11.77
C TYR A 264 4.82 -17.07 11.66
N ALA A 265 4.47 -17.61 10.50
CA ALA A 265 3.14 -18.17 10.25
C ALA A 265 2.92 -19.56 10.86
N ASN A 266 3.96 -20.20 11.38
CA ASN A 266 3.92 -21.57 11.89
C ASN A 266 3.29 -22.54 10.88
N THR A 267 3.75 -22.51 9.62
CA THR A 267 3.25 -23.33 8.52
C THR A 267 4.23 -24.42 8.12
N GLU A 268 3.76 -25.48 7.42
CA GLU A 268 4.61 -26.55 6.90
C GLU A 268 5.57 -26.04 5.84
N ILE A 269 5.10 -25.11 4.98
CA ILE A 269 5.84 -24.58 3.84
C ILE A 269 5.68 -23.07 3.72
N ALA A 270 6.58 -22.42 2.97
CA ALA A 270 6.42 -21.05 2.53
C ALA A 270 6.78 -20.90 1.06
N LEU A 271 6.19 -19.90 0.40
CA LEU A 271 6.47 -19.48 -0.97
C LEU A 271 6.49 -17.96 -1.05
N ILE A 272 7.56 -17.42 -1.65
CA ILE A 272 7.68 -16.00 -1.96
C ILE A 272 8.27 -15.85 -3.37
N ASN A 273 7.94 -14.77 -4.06
CA ASN A 273 8.45 -14.53 -5.41
C ASN A 273 9.75 -13.73 -5.42
N GLY A 274 10.64 -14.02 -6.36
CA GLY A 274 11.90 -13.29 -6.54
C GLY A 274 11.71 -11.79 -6.82
N GLY A 275 10.54 -11.40 -7.34
CA GLY A 275 10.14 -10.01 -7.54
C GLY A 275 9.95 -9.20 -6.27
N SER A 276 9.85 -9.85 -5.12
CA SER A 276 9.80 -9.18 -3.82
C SER A 276 11.12 -8.55 -3.41
N ILE A 277 12.24 -8.97 -4.03
CA ILE A 277 13.59 -8.45 -3.75
C ILE A 277 13.99 -7.46 -4.86
N ARG A 278 14.45 -6.27 -4.48
CA ARG A 278 14.64 -5.13 -5.37
C ARG A 278 15.98 -4.41 -5.26
N GLY A 279 16.81 -4.72 -4.25
CA GLY A 279 18.06 -4.03 -3.99
C GLY A 279 19.07 -4.11 -5.13
N ASN A 280 19.12 -5.25 -5.84
CA ASN A 280 20.06 -5.49 -6.94
C ASN A 280 21.51 -5.20 -6.53
N LYS A 281 21.90 -5.64 -5.32
CA LYS A 281 23.17 -5.35 -4.68
C LYS A 281 24.03 -6.62 -4.54
N GLN A 282 25.32 -6.38 -4.32
CA GLN A 282 26.31 -7.37 -3.92
C GLN A 282 26.85 -6.98 -2.55
N TYR A 283 26.73 -7.88 -1.57
CA TYR A 283 27.26 -7.71 -0.23
C TYR A 283 28.46 -8.64 -0.03
N THR A 284 29.57 -8.12 0.44
CA THR A 284 30.74 -8.92 0.81
C THR A 284 30.60 -9.48 2.23
N ALA A 285 31.30 -10.55 2.53
CA ALA A 285 31.39 -11.04 3.92
C ALA A 285 31.98 -9.95 4.82
N GLY A 286 31.44 -9.78 6.02
CA GLY A 286 31.80 -8.72 6.96
C GLY A 286 31.08 -7.39 6.74
N THR A 287 30.22 -7.27 5.71
CA THR A 287 29.44 -6.05 5.50
C THR A 287 28.37 -5.88 6.58
N PRO A 288 28.31 -4.74 7.29
CA PRO A 288 27.21 -4.41 8.17
C PRO A 288 25.87 -4.41 7.41
N ILE A 289 24.83 -4.90 8.05
CA ILE A 289 23.45 -4.82 7.55
C ILE A 289 22.76 -3.68 8.28
N THR A 290 22.25 -2.70 7.55
CA THR A 290 21.49 -1.60 8.09
C THR A 290 19.98 -1.79 7.83
N ARG A 291 19.15 -1.03 8.53
CA ARG A 291 17.71 -0.95 8.22
C ARG A 291 17.48 -0.48 6.78
N GLN A 292 18.29 0.47 6.30
CA GLN A 292 18.26 0.99 4.93
C GLN A 292 18.43 -0.14 3.91
N ASP A 293 19.32 -1.10 4.18
CA ASP A 293 19.53 -2.21 3.25
C ASP A 293 18.23 -3.02 3.12
N ILE A 294 17.57 -3.37 4.22
CA ILE A 294 16.35 -4.18 4.17
C ILE A 294 15.18 -3.40 3.53
N VAL A 295 15.02 -2.10 3.81
CA VAL A 295 14.01 -1.26 3.15
C VAL A 295 14.27 -1.19 1.63
N THR A 296 15.54 -1.13 1.22
CA THR A 296 15.92 -1.12 -0.20
C THR A 296 15.70 -2.47 -0.86
N GLU A 297 16.03 -3.57 -0.18
CA GLU A 297 15.80 -4.92 -0.68
C GLU A 297 14.31 -5.27 -0.78
N MET A 298 13.50 -4.80 0.15
CA MET A 298 12.09 -5.15 0.31
C MET A 298 11.20 -3.90 0.45
N PRO A 299 11.06 -3.08 -0.62
CA PRO A 299 10.37 -1.79 -0.54
C PRO A 299 8.84 -1.90 -0.49
N PHE A 300 8.31 -3.11 -0.63
CA PHE A 300 6.86 -3.33 -0.68
C PHE A 300 6.28 -3.58 0.70
N ARG A 301 5.07 -3.06 0.93
CA ARG A 301 4.27 -3.29 2.14
C ARG A 301 3.52 -4.62 2.05
N ALA A 302 4.26 -5.71 1.95
CA ALA A 302 3.69 -7.03 1.92
C ALA A 302 3.57 -7.60 3.34
N HIS A 303 2.44 -8.24 3.64
CA HIS A 303 2.17 -8.93 4.90
C HIS A 303 2.12 -10.42 4.68
N VAL A 304 2.38 -11.20 5.73
CA VAL A 304 2.27 -12.65 5.67
C VAL A 304 0.81 -13.08 5.74
N VAL A 305 0.42 -13.96 4.83
CA VAL A 305 -0.88 -14.66 4.81
C VAL A 305 -0.62 -16.15 4.90
N ALA A 306 -1.41 -16.85 5.73
CA ALA A 306 -1.41 -18.30 5.80
C ALA A 306 -2.60 -18.87 5.00
N LEU A 307 -2.33 -19.88 4.19
CA LEU A 307 -3.31 -20.54 3.30
C LEU A 307 -3.33 -22.03 3.57
N ASP A 308 -4.47 -22.67 3.29
CA ASP A 308 -4.59 -24.12 3.19
C ASP A 308 -4.64 -24.52 1.71
N ILE A 309 -3.56 -25.12 1.19
CA ILE A 309 -3.36 -25.40 -0.23
C ILE A 309 -3.21 -26.91 -0.49
N THR A 310 -3.90 -27.45 -1.48
CA THR A 310 -3.68 -28.84 -1.90
C THR A 310 -2.34 -28.97 -2.64
N GLY A 311 -1.76 -30.16 -2.62
CA GLY A 311 -0.51 -30.40 -3.36
C GLY A 311 -0.66 -30.18 -4.87
N ALA A 312 -1.85 -30.40 -5.43
CA ALA A 312 -2.14 -30.08 -6.84
C ALA A 312 -2.10 -28.57 -7.10
N GLN A 313 -2.74 -27.76 -6.26
CA GLN A 313 -2.73 -26.29 -6.36
C GLN A 313 -1.32 -25.72 -6.15
N LEU A 314 -0.54 -26.33 -5.23
CA LEU A 314 0.85 -25.89 -4.99
C LEU A 314 1.74 -26.16 -6.21
N ILE A 315 1.62 -27.30 -6.87
CA ILE A 315 2.34 -27.57 -8.12
C ILE A 315 1.92 -26.55 -9.20
N GLN A 316 0.63 -26.25 -9.30
CA GLN A 316 0.13 -25.23 -10.22
C GLN A 316 0.71 -23.84 -9.91
N ALA A 317 0.76 -23.42 -8.65
CA ALA A 317 1.38 -22.16 -8.23
C ALA A 317 2.87 -22.09 -8.62
N LEU A 318 3.62 -23.16 -8.45
CA LEU A 318 5.02 -23.23 -8.90
C LEU A 318 5.14 -23.09 -10.43
N GLU A 319 4.26 -23.73 -11.19
CA GLU A 319 4.22 -23.63 -12.67
C GLU A 319 3.87 -22.20 -13.11
N GLU A 320 2.90 -21.56 -12.45
CA GLU A 320 2.52 -20.18 -12.72
C GLU A 320 3.70 -19.23 -12.44
N GLY A 321 4.40 -19.41 -11.32
CA GLY A 321 5.60 -18.63 -10.98
C GLY A 321 6.74 -18.78 -11.99
N LEU A 322 6.90 -19.96 -12.58
CA LEU A 322 7.89 -20.24 -13.62
C LEU A 322 7.44 -19.86 -15.03
N SER A 323 6.20 -19.43 -15.23
CA SER A 323 5.63 -19.16 -16.56
C SER A 323 6.45 -18.15 -17.37
N GLN A 324 7.01 -17.14 -16.71
CA GLN A 324 7.81 -16.06 -17.30
C GLN A 324 9.32 -16.16 -17.00
N TYR A 325 9.81 -17.36 -16.72
CA TYR A 325 11.19 -17.62 -16.33
C TYR A 325 12.21 -17.03 -17.34
N GLN A 326 12.02 -17.25 -18.65
CA GLN A 326 12.94 -16.74 -19.68
C GLN A 326 13.02 -15.21 -19.72
N ASN A 327 11.96 -14.52 -19.29
CA ASN A 327 11.85 -13.06 -19.30
C ASN A 327 12.33 -12.44 -17.97
N LEU A 328 12.84 -13.23 -17.04
CA LEU A 328 13.28 -12.80 -15.72
C LEU A 328 12.23 -11.90 -15.02
N LYS A 329 10.93 -12.26 -15.15
CA LYS A 329 9.84 -11.57 -14.46
C LYS A 329 9.85 -11.90 -12.96
N GLY A 330 9.07 -11.16 -12.17
CA GLY A 330 9.07 -11.24 -10.71
C GLY A 330 8.59 -12.56 -10.12
N GLY A 331 7.86 -13.37 -10.88
CA GLY A 331 7.16 -14.55 -10.37
C GLY A 331 8.04 -15.72 -9.91
N PHE A 332 9.35 -15.75 -10.20
CA PHE A 332 10.21 -16.91 -9.86
C PHE A 332 10.03 -17.33 -8.39
N PRO A 333 9.61 -18.60 -8.12
CA PRO A 333 9.18 -19.01 -6.78
C PRO A 333 10.36 -19.49 -5.91
N HIS A 334 10.58 -18.83 -4.77
CA HIS A 334 11.44 -19.27 -3.69
C HIS A 334 10.61 -19.93 -2.60
N VAL A 335 11.16 -20.97 -1.97
CA VAL A 335 10.39 -21.83 -1.09
C VAL A 335 11.13 -22.13 0.24
N SER A 336 10.36 -22.51 1.26
CA SER A 336 10.86 -23.06 2.52
C SER A 336 10.02 -24.27 2.95
N GLY A 337 10.64 -25.26 3.61
CA GLY A 337 9.98 -26.50 4.04
C GLY A 337 9.67 -27.47 2.90
N MET A 338 10.07 -27.13 1.69
CA MET A 338 9.90 -27.94 0.49
C MET A 338 11.06 -27.74 -0.47
N SER A 339 11.17 -28.63 -1.47
CA SER A 339 12.06 -28.46 -2.61
C SER A 339 11.39 -28.86 -3.92
N TYR A 340 11.89 -28.31 -5.03
CA TYR A 340 11.46 -28.69 -6.37
C TYR A 340 12.60 -28.58 -7.37
N SER A 341 12.53 -29.36 -8.45
CA SER A 341 13.36 -29.15 -9.63
C SER A 341 12.49 -28.66 -10.79
N PHE A 342 13.09 -27.97 -11.73
CA PHE A 342 12.37 -27.52 -12.93
C PHE A 342 13.25 -27.66 -14.17
N ASP A 343 12.59 -27.93 -15.31
CA ASP A 343 13.19 -27.95 -16.63
C ASP A 343 12.81 -26.65 -17.38
N PRO A 344 13.74 -25.70 -17.56
CA PRO A 344 13.46 -24.44 -18.24
C PRO A 344 13.17 -24.60 -19.73
N SER A 345 13.52 -25.73 -20.35
CA SER A 345 13.28 -26.02 -21.76
C SER A 345 11.87 -26.61 -22.02
N ALA A 346 11.22 -27.10 -20.96
CA ALA A 346 9.87 -27.62 -21.05
C ALA A 346 8.84 -26.52 -21.36
N LYS A 347 7.70 -26.93 -21.90
CA LYS A 347 6.58 -26.02 -22.19
C LYS A 347 6.16 -25.28 -20.92
N VAL A 348 5.67 -24.05 -21.09
CA VAL A 348 5.07 -23.28 -20.00
C VAL A 348 3.96 -24.09 -19.33
N LEU A 349 3.91 -24.06 -18.01
CA LEU A 349 3.04 -24.87 -17.15
C LEU A 349 3.32 -26.40 -17.18
N GLN A 350 4.52 -26.81 -17.58
CA GLN A 350 5.01 -28.20 -17.56
C GLN A 350 6.46 -28.31 -17.08
N ARG A 351 6.99 -27.26 -16.45
CA ARG A 351 8.40 -27.11 -16.05
C ARG A 351 8.72 -27.78 -14.74
N VAL A 352 7.78 -27.82 -13.80
CA VAL A 352 8.00 -28.31 -12.43
C VAL A 352 8.20 -29.84 -12.41
N LYS A 353 9.21 -30.28 -11.70
CA LYS A 353 9.57 -31.69 -11.48
C LYS A 353 9.87 -31.91 -9.98
N ASN A 354 9.82 -33.19 -9.56
CA ASN A 354 10.35 -33.67 -8.28
C ASN A 354 10.03 -32.83 -7.04
N VAL A 355 8.78 -32.40 -6.87
CA VAL A 355 8.37 -31.64 -5.69
C VAL A 355 8.38 -32.52 -4.45
N THR A 356 9.08 -32.08 -3.40
CA THR A 356 9.10 -32.75 -2.09
C THR A 356 8.75 -31.78 -0.97
N ILE A 357 8.08 -32.27 0.06
CA ILE A 357 7.77 -31.53 1.30
C ILE A 357 8.32 -32.36 2.46
N ASN A 358 9.17 -31.75 3.30
CA ASN A 358 9.84 -32.42 4.38
C ASN A 358 10.55 -33.74 3.92
N GLY A 359 11.19 -33.70 2.74
CA GLY A 359 11.91 -34.80 2.13
C GLY A 359 11.05 -35.93 1.53
N LYS A 360 9.71 -35.81 1.59
CA LYS A 360 8.79 -36.77 1.00
C LYS A 360 8.16 -36.20 -0.28
N ARG A 361 7.94 -37.07 -1.29
CA ARG A 361 7.25 -36.65 -2.52
C ARG A 361 5.88 -36.08 -2.18
N ILE A 362 5.54 -34.99 -2.83
CA ILE A 362 4.26 -34.29 -2.63
C ILE A 362 3.07 -35.21 -2.93
N ASP A 363 2.10 -35.22 -2.05
CA ASP A 363 0.79 -35.84 -2.30
C ASP A 363 -0.15 -34.74 -2.85
N LYS A 364 -0.64 -34.93 -4.08
CA LYS A 364 -1.46 -33.97 -4.78
C LYS A 364 -2.82 -33.70 -4.12
N SER A 365 -3.34 -34.71 -3.38
CA SER A 365 -4.63 -34.66 -2.71
C SER A 365 -4.55 -34.10 -1.29
N LYS A 366 -3.38 -34.16 -0.68
CA LYS A 366 -3.18 -33.69 0.69
C LYS A 366 -3.19 -32.16 0.73
N THR A 367 -3.77 -31.59 1.78
CA THR A 367 -3.71 -30.17 2.12
C THR A 367 -2.49 -29.86 2.99
N TYR A 368 -1.78 -28.80 2.65
CA TYR A 368 -0.60 -28.29 3.33
C TYR A 368 -0.82 -26.86 3.79
N SER A 369 -0.26 -26.49 4.92
CA SER A 369 -0.26 -25.08 5.36
C SER A 369 0.88 -24.32 4.69
N LEU A 370 0.54 -23.21 4.03
CA LEU A 370 1.44 -22.37 3.26
C LEU A 370 1.48 -20.93 3.81
N ALA A 371 2.69 -20.41 4.10
CA ALA A 371 2.91 -18.99 4.30
C ALA A 371 3.30 -18.32 2.97
N THR A 372 2.69 -17.18 2.67
CA THR A 372 3.04 -16.38 1.51
C THR A 372 2.75 -14.90 1.76
N SER A 373 3.01 -14.03 0.77
CA SER A 373 2.62 -12.62 0.85
C SER A 373 1.15 -12.43 0.47
N ASN A 374 0.51 -11.41 1.06
CA ASN A 374 -0.83 -10.99 0.64
C ASN A 374 -0.91 -10.67 -0.86
N PHE A 375 0.17 -10.15 -1.45
CA PHE A 375 0.26 -9.90 -2.89
C PHE A 375 0.09 -11.19 -3.71
N LEU A 376 0.83 -12.26 -3.37
CA LEU A 376 0.71 -13.56 -4.06
C LEU A 376 -0.61 -14.24 -3.76
N ALA A 377 -1.08 -14.18 -2.51
CA ALA A 377 -2.38 -14.74 -2.11
C ALA A 377 -3.57 -14.12 -2.85
N ASN A 378 -3.42 -12.92 -3.40
CA ASN A 378 -4.41 -12.23 -4.24
C ASN A 378 -4.15 -12.40 -5.74
N GLY A 379 -3.24 -13.29 -6.16
CA GLY A 379 -2.94 -13.60 -7.56
C GLY A 379 -1.88 -12.70 -8.20
N GLY A 380 -1.14 -11.95 -7.40
CA GLY A 380 -0.02 -11.13 -7.89
C GLY A 380 1.03 -11.95 -8.63
N ASP A 381 1.73 -11.34 -9.59
CA ASP A 381 2.70 -11.99 -10.50
C ASP A 381 2.16 -13.24 -11.24
N GLY A 382 0.82 -13.39 -11.32
CA GLY A 382 0.16 -14.49 -12.03
C GLY A 382 -0.08 -15.75 -11.19
N PHE A 383 0.05 -15.72 -9.88
CA PHE A 383 -0.22 -16.84 -8.96
C PHE A 383 -1.73 -17.05 -8.73
N TYR A 384 -2.47 -17.33 -9.79
CA TYR A 384 -3.93 -17.52 -9.72
C TYR A 384 -4.34 -18.72 -8.88
N ALA A 385 -3.50 -19.77 -8.81
CA ALA A 385 -3.75 -20.92 -7.96
C ALA A 385 -3.83 -20.54 -6.48
N LEU A 386 -3.05 -19.55 -6.04
CA LEU A 386 -3.08 -19.05 -4.66
C LEU A 386 -4.33 -18.22 -4.37
N LYS A 387 -4.83 -17.45 -5.35
CA LYS A 387 -6.03 -16.62 -5.17
C LYS A 387 -7.28 -17.43 -4.81
N ASN A 388 -7.35 -18.67 -5.29
CA ASN A 388 -8.48 -19.54 -5.13
C ASN A 388 -8.33 -20.52 -3.94
N THR A 389 -7.38 -20.27 -3.04
CA THR A 389 -7.17 -21.10 -1.85
C THR A 389 -7.89 -20.54 -0.63
N GLU A 390 -8.20 -21.42 0.32
CA GLU A 390 -8.77 -21.01 1.60
C GLU A 390 -7.74 -20.26 2.44
N LYS A 391 -8.08 -19.06 2.88
CA LYS A 391 -7.25 -18.26 3.78
C LYS A 391 -7.50 -18.71 5.21
N ARG A 392 -6.43 -19.02 5.93
CA ARG A 392 -6.51 -19.24 7.37
C ARG A 392 -6.83 -17.94 8.10
N PRO A 393 -7.39 -18.02 9.32
CA PRO A 393 -7.57 -16.83 10.15
C PRO A 393 -6.27 -16.05 10.28
N ALA A 394 -6.39 -14.74 10.27
CA ALA A 394 -5.22 -13.87 10.42
C ALA A 394 -4.51 -14.15 11.75
N LEU A 395 -3.18 -14.24 11.71
CA LEU A 395 -2.34 -14.49 12.89
C LEU A 395 -2.34 -13.31 13.88
N SER A 396 -2.72 -12.15 13.39
CA SER A 396 -2.83 -10.91 14.15
C SER A 396 -3.84 -10.00 13.44
N THR A 397 -4.56 -9.20 14.20
CA THR A 397 -5.41 -8.11 13.68
C THR A 397 -4.58 -7.08 12.90
N ARG A 398 -3.28 -6.99 13.21
CA ARG A 398 -2.31 -6.09 12.55
C ARG A 398 -1.08 -6.91 12.16
N PRO A 399 -1.12 -7.61 11.02
CA PRO A 399 0.02 -8.42 10.61
C PRO A 399 1.23 -7.52 10.29
N PRO A 400 2.44 -7.87 10.81
CA PRO A 400 3.65 -7.12 10.50
C PRO A 400 4.00 -7.23 9.02
N GLN A 401 4.72 -6.22 8.51
CA GLN A 401 5.28 -6.30 7.16
C GLN A 401 6.37 -7.38 7.11
N ILE A 402 6.53 -8.01 5.96
CA ILE A 402 7.57 -9.05 5.78
C ILE A 402 8.97 -8.45 6.02
N SER A 403 9.21 -7.21 5.59
CA SER A 403 10.47 -6.49 5.86
C SER A 403 10.74 -6.32 7.35
N ASP A 404 9.72 -6.05 8.17
CA ASP A 404 9.87 -5.90 9.63
C ASP A 404 10.23 -7.25 10.28
N LEU A 405 9.60 -8.33 9.83
CA LEU A 405 9.93 -9.69 10.29
C LEU A 405 11.36 -10.08 9.94
N VAL A 406 11.82 -9.72 8.74
CA VAL A 406 13.19 -9.95 8.28
C VAL A 406 14.17 -9.14 9.11
N MET A 407 13.91 -7.83 9.34
CA MET A 407 14.74 -6.98 10.21
C MET A 407 14.82 -7.56 11.63
N GLN A 408 13.69 -7.97 12.21
CA GLN A 408 13.68 -8.60 13.53
C GLN A 408 14.47 -9.92 13.58
N ALA A 409 14.34 -10.76 12.54
CA ALA A 409 15.11 -11.99 12.44
C ALA A 409 16.63 -11.74 12.34
N ILE A 410 17.02 -10.68 11.63
CA ILE A 410 18.42 -10.23 11.55
C ILE A 410 18.91 -9.76 12.91
N VAL A 411 18.15 -8.89 13.59
CA VAL A 411 18.51 -8.39 14.94
C VAL A 411 18.70 -9.56 15.93
N ASN A 412 17.80 -10.54 15.88
CA ASN A 412 17.84 -11.70 16.80
C ASN A 412 19.04 -12.62 16.56
N GLN A 413 19.51 -12.74 15.31
CA GLN A 413 20.64 -13.60 14.96
C GLN A 413 21.96 -12.84 14.91
N TYR A 414 21.93 -11.57 14.52
CA TYR A 414 23.02 -10.65 14.25
C TYR A 414 24.00 -11.14 13.17
N ASP A 415 24.60 -12.31 13.33
CA ASP A 415 25.52 -12.96 12.40
C ASP A 415 24.74 -13.73 11.33
N ILE A 416 24.52 -13.11 10.16
CA ILE A 416 23.67 -13.67 9.12
C ILE A 416 24.50 -14.51 8.14
N LYS A 417 24.19 -15.81 8.10
CA LYS A 417 24.81 -16.80 7.21
C LYS A 417 23.73 -17.54 6.38
N PRO A 418 23.02 -16.85 5.51
CA PRO A 418 22.01 -17.50 4.70
C PRO A 418 22.68 -18.44 3.69
N LYS A 419 22.03 -19.55 3.38
CA LYS A 419 22.60 -20.56 2.48
C LYS A 419 21.61 -21.02 1.44
N THR A 420 22.14 -21.55 0.35
CA THR A 420 21.40 -22.42 -0.56
C THR A 420 21.53 -23.86 -0.05
N ASP A 421 20.47 -24.64 -0.13
CA ASP A 421 20.43 -26.03 0.33
C ASP A 421 19.67 -26.95 -0.65
N ASN A 422 19.73 -26.59 -1.95
CA ASN A 422 19.12 -27.31 -3.06
C ASN A 422 17.59 -27.38 -2.99
N ARG A 423 16.96 -26.31 -2.49
CA ARG A 423 15.50 -26.19 -2.50
C ARG A 423 14.96 -26.04 -3.91
N ILE A 424 15.74 -25.44 -4.82
CA ILE A 424 15.36 -25.13 -6.19
C ILE A 424 16.47 -25.60 -7.12
N ILE A 425 16.18 -26.61 -7.93
CA ILE A 425 17.17 -27.20 -8.82
C ILE A 425 16.77 -26.92 -10.27
N ASN A 426 17.60 -26.19 -10.97
CA ASN A 426 17.47 -26.00 -12.42
C ASN A 426 18.14 -27.19 -13.13
N MET A 427 17.35 -28.00 -13.81
CA MET A 427 17.83 -29.23 -14.47
C MET A 427 18.76 -28.96 -15.67
N ALA A 428 18.72 -27.76 -16.25
CA ALA A 428 19.64 -27.38 -17.33
C ALA A 428 21.05 -27.00 -16.84
N LYS A 429 21.23 -26.72 -15.55
CA LYS A 429 22.54 -26.38 -14.94
C LYS A 429 23.25 -27.59 -14.31
N GLY A 430 22.64 -28.76 -14.29
CA GLY A 430 23.11 -29.98 -13.62
C GLY A 430 23.57 -31.08 -14.59
N GLY A 431 23.97 -30.71 -15.82
CA GLY A 431 24.57 -31.62 -16.81
C GLY A 431 26.07 -31.36 -16.96
#